data_ed16f6595122f96828e150f2bf9d577c
#
_entry.id   ed16f6595122f96828e150f2bf9d577c
#
_cell.length_a   1.000
_cell.length_b   1.000
_cell.length_c   1.000
_cell.angle_alpha   90.00
_cell.angle_beta   90.00
_cell.angle_gamma   90.00
#
_symmetry.space_group_name_H-M   'P 1'
#
loop_
_entity.id
_entity.type
_entity.pdbx_description
1 polymer ?
#
loop_
_entity_poly.entity_id
_entity_poly.type
_entity_poly.pdbx_seq_one_letter_code
_entity_poly.pdbx_strand_id
1 'polypeptide(L)'
;GFCSYCGGAGVFSSRVQKEKRPAKIIPFRVTKEDCRKSYLSMIKRTPYTPKELRDPKYLERFVGFYLPYWSFRSKTEREVHFDGVKRTRRGDYIYVDHYHLSGKLDASYDGVSYDASSSFDDGISQRIAPFSTKDMVDFAPSFLLGFYADTADVPVEIYQNDAYTTIAKDIVRRLLSSQGFQKGGIKVESSATAQIRSEIAGDISSERMMFPIWFLTYRKGDRIAYSVVNGSTGTIYSDLPIDSGRFFRASLLFAIPIFLLLNLILSLSAQKILIFSMLLAVFTIFLYAMEIRAIHRKEKRKDDTGYQWKQKDEAKSAAAEPEDMQGKNMTEEYQRRSQARNTERVPAKSTHFTEMLGAVFAVLLSALILFWNPVEDLFFYLGSVGSLLSIGITILGVIKKYNNFATRPVPDFFTKKGE
;
A
#
# COMPACT_ATOMS: atom_id res chain seq x y z
N GLY A 1 -7.98 -15.36 -20.98
CA GLY A 1 -7.23 -14.29 -20.34
C GLY A 1 -7.16 -14.47 -18.83
N PHE A 2 -6.41 -13.65 -18.18
CA PHE A 2 -6.21 -13.61 -16.73
C PHE A 2 -6.46 -12.19 -16.23
N CYS A 3 -7.25 -12.03 -15.18
CA CYS A 3 -7.50 -10.72 -14.59
C CYS A 3 -6.39 -10.39 -13.58
N SER A 4 -5.61 -9.35 -13.83
CA SER A 4 -4.56 -8.86 -12.91
C SER A 4 -5.11 -8.35 -11.58
N TYR A 5 -6.39 -7.96 -11.55
CA TYR A 5 -7.04 -7.47 -10.34
C TYR A 5 -7.48 -8.59 -9.39
N CYS A 6 -8.05 -9.69 -9.90
CA CYS A 6 -8.64 -10.74 -9.05
C CYS A 6 -8.01 -12.12 -9.25
N GLY A 7 -7.07 -12.28 -10.16
CA GLY A 7 -6.42 -13.55 -10.46
C GLY A 7 -7.32 -14.59 -11.15
N GLY A 8 -8.55 -14.23 -11.50
CA GLY A 8 -9.48 -15.13 -12.17
C GLY A 8 -9.19 -15.32 -13.64
N ALA A 9 -9.41 -16.52 -14.16
CA ALA A 9 -9.44 -16.76 -15.60
C ALA A 9 -10.67 -16.06 -16.19
N GLY A 10 -10.48 -15.28 -17.23
CA GLY A 10 -11.56 -14.56 -17.92
C GLY A 10 -11.39 -14.59 -19.41
N VAL A 11 -12.48 -14.44 -20.15
CA VAL A 11 -12.47 -14.21 -21.59
C VAL A 11 -12.68 -12.72 -21.82
N PHE A 12 -11.65 -12.04 -22.33
CA PHE A 12 -11.76 -10.63 -22.70
C PHE A 12 -12.37 -10.50 -24.08
N SER A 13 -13.33 -9.60 -24.25
CA SER A 13 -14.05 -9.36 -25.52
C SER A 13 -13.15 -8.79 -26.62
N SER A 14 -12.04 -8.15 -26.23
CA SER A 14 -11.03 -7.63 -27.16
C SER A 14 -9.70 -8.36 -26.97
N ARG A 15 -9.49 -9.42 -27.74
CA ARG A 15 -8.24 -10.22 -27.70
C ARG A 15 -7.05 -9.60 -28.39
N VAL A 16 -7.25 -8.60 -29.22
CA VAL A 16 -6.19 -7.98 -30.02
C VAL A 16 -6.36 -6.47 -29.99
N GLN A 17 -5.63 -5.83 -29.10
CA GLN A 17 -5.41 -4.39 -29.20
C GLN A 17 -4.10 -4.15 -29.96
N LYS A 18 -4.13 -3.23 -30.94
CA LYS A 18 -2.93 -2.77 -31.63
C LYS A 18 -2.18 -1.82 -30.71
N GLU A 19 -1.24 -2.37 -29.95
CA GLU A 19 -0.38 -1.58 -29.09
C GLU A 19 1.00 -1.34 -29.69
N LYS A 20 1.61 -0.21 -29.32
CA LYS A 20 3.01 0.02 -29.64
C LYS A 20 3.87 -1.02 -28.93
N ARG A 21 4.76 -1.64 -29.67
CA ARG A 21 5.73 -2.63 -29.14
C ARG A 21 6.53 -2.00 -27.97
N PRO A 22 6.69 -2.70 -26.84
CA PRO A 22 7.61 -2.27 -25.80
C PRO A 22 9.04 -2.18 -26.34
N ALA A 23 9.84 -1.26 -25.80
CA ALA A 23 11.23 -1.12 -26.21
C ALA A 23 12.08 -2.26 -25.62
N LYS A 24 11.92 -2.53 -24.34
CA LYS A 24 12.71 -3.51 -23.60
C LYS A 24 11.86 -4.36 -22.67
N ILE A 25 12.46 -5.47 -22.23
CA ILE A 25 11.88 -6.42 -21.29
C ILE A 25 12.94 -6.88 -20.32
N ILE A 26 12.53 -7.12 -19.06
CA ILE A 26 13.36 -7.82 -18.09
C ILE A 26 12.90 -9.29 -18.08
N PRO A 27 13.75 -10.25 -18.44
CA PRO A 27 13.40 -11.66 -18.38
C PRO A 27 13.16 -12.14 -16.94
N PHE A 28 12.31 -13.16 -16.77
CA PHE A 28 12.19 -13.84 -15.50
C PHE A 28 13.52 -14.51 -15.11
N ARG A 29 14.03 -14.19 -13.92
CA ARG A 29 15.18 -14.86 -13.28
C ARG A 29 14.74 -15.72 -12.10
N VAL A 30 13.71 -15.27 -11.42
CA VAL A 30 13.14 -15.96 -10.26
C VAL A 30 12.18 -17.03 -10.76
N THR A 31 12.44 -18.27 -10.40
CA THR A 31 11.59 -19.40 -10.75
C THR A 31 10.33 -19.44 -9.85
N LYS A 32 9.33 -20.20 -10.27
CA LYS A 32 8.14 -20.46 -9.45
C LYS A 32 8.49 -21.10 -8.10
N GLU A 33 9.51 -21.95 -8.09
CA GLU A 33 10.05 -22.60 -6.89
C GLU A 33 10.66 -21.57 -5.93
N ASP A 34 11.42 -20.59 -6.44
CA ASP A 34 12.00 -19.54 -5.62
C ASP A 34 10.93 -18.61 -5.05
N CYS A 35 9.87 -18.31 -5.82
CA CYS A 35 8.69 -17.60 -5.32
C CYS A 35 8.05 -18.32 -4.14
N ARG A 36 7.89 -19.64 -4.27
CA ARG A 36 7.35 -20.48 -3.20
C ARG A 36 8.22 -20.42 -1.94
N LYS A 37 9.56 -20.49 -2.07
CA LYS A 37 10.49 -20.36 -0.94
C LYS A 37 10.38 -18.99 -0.27
N SER A 38 10.38 -17.92 -1.06
CA SER A 38 10.22 -16.52 -0.57
C SER A 38 8.90 -16.33 0.16
N TYR A 39 7.81 -16.84 -0.41
CA TYR A 39 6.48 -16.78 0.20
C TYR A 39 6.41 -17.56 1.52
N LEU A 40 6.93 -18.78 1.57
CA LEU A 40 6.95 -19.59 2.80
C LEU A 40 7.80 -18.95 3.89
N SER A 41 8.92 -18.32 3.53
CA SER A 41 9.75 -17.56 4.46
C SER A 41 8.99 -16.36 5.05
N MET A 42 8.23 -15.64 4.23
CA MET A 42 7.38 -14.53 4.68
C MET A 42 6.25 -15.02 5.59
N ILE A 43 5.54 -16.09 5.22
CA ILE A 43 4.41 -16.62 6.00
C ILE A 43 4.83 -17.17 7.37
N LYS A 44 6.04 -17.68 7.51
CA LYS A 44 6.59 -18.06 8.82
C LYS A 44 6.60 -16.91 9.81
N ARG A 45 6.78 -15.68 9.32
CA ARG A 45 6.80 -14.46 10.14
C ARG A 45 5.40 -13.90 10.45
N THR A 46 4.34 -14.48 9.85
CA THR A 46 2.95 -14.05 10.01
C THR A 46 2.09 -15.20 10.59
N PRO A 47 2.20 -15.51 11.89
CA PRO A 47 1.63 -16.73 12.49
C PRO A 47 0.10 -16.78 12.45
N TYR A 48 -0.55 -15.63 12.34
CA TYR A 48 -2.01 -15.49 12.41
C TYR A 48 -2.71 -15.50 11.04
N THR A 49 -1.98 -15.78 9.95
CA THR A 49 -2.59 -15.92 8.62
C THR A 49 -3.45 -17.19 8.54
N PRO A 50 -4.48 -17.22 7.68
CA PRO A 50 -5.29 -18.42 7.41
C PRO A 50 -4.44 -19.65 7.05
N LYS A 51 -4.90 -20.84 7.44
CA LYS A 51 -4.16 -22.09 7.22
C LYS A 51 -4.00 -22.40 5.73
N GLU A 52 -5.02 -22.09 4.95
CA GLU A 52 -5.10 -22.33 3.51
C GLU A 52 -3.93 -21.69 2.76
N LEU A 53 -3.45 -20.54 3.24
CA LEU A 53 -2.31 -19.81 2.68
C LEU A 53 -0.97 -20.53 2.85
N ARG A 54 -0.91 -21.58 3.65
CA ARG A 54 0.28 -22.42 3.89
C ARG A 54 0.23 -23.74 3.14
N ASP A 55 -0.90 -24.03 2.48
CA ASP A 55 -1.07 -25.27 1.73
C ASP A 55 -0.15 -25.28 0.49
N PRO A 56 0.70 -26.31 0.32
CA PRO A 56 1.54 -26.46 -0.87
C PRO A 56 0.76 -26.41 -2.19
N LYS A 57 -0.45 -26.99 -2.23
CA LYS A 57 -1.34 -26.94 -3.41
C LYS A 57 -1.77 -25.53 -3.77
N TYR A 58 -1.88 -24.66 -2.76
CA TYR A 58 -2.19 -23.26 -2.97
C TYR A 58 -1.01 -22.52 -3.63
N LEU A 59 0.20 -22.84 -3.23
CA LEU A 59 1.43 -22.23 -3.75
C LEU A 59 1.73 -22.61 -5.21
N GLU A 60 1.15 -23.67 -5.72
CA GLU A 60 1.21 -24.06 -7.12
C GLU A 60 0.47 -23.07 -8.05
N ARG A 61 -0.36 -22.18 -7.48
CA ARG A 61 -1.17 -21.22 -8.22
C ARG A 61 -0.43 -19.92 -8.57
N PHE A 62 0.86 -19.80 -8.26
CA PHE A 62 1.65 -18.67 -8.76
C PHE A 62 1.63 -18.64 -10.27
N VAL A 63 1.28 -17.48 -10.82
CA VAL A 63 1.20 -17.21 -12.25
C VAL A 63 2.22 -16.14 -12.61
N GLY A 64 3.02 -16.41 -13.63
CA GLY A 64 3.98 -15.44 -14.17
C GLY A 64 3.27 -14.44 -15.08
N PHE A 65 3.57 -13.17 -14.86
CA PHE A 65 2.91 -12.05 -15.49
C PHE A 65 3.90 -10.98 -15.90
N TYR A 66 3.78 -10.44 -17.09
CA TYR A 66 4.52 -9.25 -17.52
C TYR A 66 3.62 -8.02 -17.43
N LEU A 67 4.06 -7.06 -16.61
CA LEU A 67 3.40 -5.77 -16.50
C LEU A 67 4.10 -4.71 -17.35
N PRO A 68 3.34 -3.84 -18.02
CA PRO A 68 3.90 -2.69 -18.70
C PRO A 68 4.34 -1.63 -17.67
N TYR A 69 5.50 -1.05 -17.90
CA TYR A 69 6.06 0.05 -17.10
C TYR A 69 6.53 1.17 -18.01
N TRP A 70 6.37 2.40 -17.55
CA TRP A 70 7.07 3.55 -18.07
C TRP A 70 8.40 3.69 -17.32
N SER A 71 9.50 3.60 -18.03
CA SER A 71 10.83 3.80 -17.47
C SER A 71 11.40 5.12 -17.98
N PHE A 72 11.78 5.96 -17.03
CA PHE A 72 12.39 7.25 -17.30
C PHE A 72 13.89 7.14 -17.14
N ARG A 73 14.61 7.64 -18.16
CA ARG A 73 16.06 7.66 -18.25
C ARG A 73 16.52 9.09 -18.41
N SER A 74 17.61 9.43 -17.77
CA SER A 74 18.29 10.70 -17.97
C SER A 74 19.78 10.46 -18.12
N LYS A 75 20.38 11.10 -19.13
CA LYS A 75 21.82 11.24 -19.24
C LYS A 75 22.11 12.72 -19.40
N THR A 76 22.63 13.33 -18.35
CA THR A 76 22.85 14.77 -18.28
C THR A 76 24.33 15.02 -18.06
N GLU A 77 24.94 15.77 -18.98
CA GLU A 77 26.30 16.27 -18.86
C GLU A 77 26.27 17.78 -19.15
N ARG A 78 26.11 18.57 -18.09
CA ARG A 78 26.01 20.05 -18.20
C ARG A 78 26.41 20.73 -16.90
N GLU A 79 26.59 22.04 -16.96
CA GLU A 79 26.66 22.89 -15.78
C GLU A 79 25.22 23.14 -15.26
N VAL A 80 25.04 22.98 -13.97
CA VAL A 80 23.75 23.22 -13.29
C VAL A 80 23.90 24.34 -12.27
N HIS A 81 22.84 25.15 -12.12
CA HIS A 81 22.79 26.30 -11.22
C HIS A 81 21.65 26.13 -10.22
N PHE A 82 21.90 26.47 -8.96
CA PHE A 82 20.89 26.44 -7.91
C PHE A 82 21.28 27.30 -6.72
N ASP A 83 20.30 27.64 -5.90
CA ASP A 83 20.48 28.53 -4.77
C ASP A 83 20.67 27.75 -3.46
N GLY A 84 21.54 28.27 -2.61
CA GLY A 84 21.83 27.76 -1.29
C GLY A 84 21.89 28.85 -0.24
N VAL A 85 21.63 28.48 1.02
CA VAL A 85 21.69 29.40 2.15
C VAL A 85 22.57 28.83 3.26
N LYS A 86 23.32 29.75 3.90
CA LYS A 86 24.03 29.46 5.13
C LYS A 86 23.45 30.32 6.24
N ARG A 87 23.01 29.67 7.30
CA ARG A 87 22.45 30.35 8.48
C ARG A 87 23.45 30.26 9.62
N THR A 88 23.90 31.39 10.08
CA THR A 88 24.84 31.53 11.20
C THR A 88 24.16 32.31 12.33
N ARG A 89 24.07 31.69 13.51
CA ARG A 89 23.53 32.40 14.69
C ARG A 89 24.69 33.10 15.43
N ARG A 90 24.51 34.41 15.66
CA ARG A 90 25.42 35.22 16.48
C ARG A 90 24.58 35.98 17.51
N GLY A 91 24.61 35.53 18.76
CA GLY A 91 23.73 36.05 19.81
C GLY A 91 22.26 35.80 19.49
N ASP A 92 21.44 36.88 19.48
CA ASP A 92 20.00 36.81 19.18
C ASP A 92 19.68 36.96 17.69
N TYR A 93 20.69 37.15 16.85
CA TYR A 93 20.52 37.36 15.41
C TYR A 93 20.88 36.09 14.63
N ILE A 94 20.10 35.84 13.57
CA ILE A 94 20.37 34.80 12.57
C ILE A 94 20.77 35.54 11.28
N TYR A 95 22.02 35.39 10.92
CA TYR A 95 22.56 35.83 9.62
C TYR A 95 22.24 34.79 8.58
N VAL A 96 21.70 35.20 7.45
CA VAL A 96 21.35 34.32 6.32
C VAL A 96 22.15 34.81 5.12
N ASP A 97 23.15 34.02 4.74
CA ASP A 97 23.97 34.29 3.55
C ASP A 97 23.39 33.48 2.39
N HIS A 98 23.10 34.13 1.28
CA HIS A 98 22.61 33.50 0.05
C HIS A 98 23.78 33.25 -0.90
N TYR A 99 23.79 32.04 -1.49
CA TYR A 99 24.84 31.61 -2.42
C TYR A 99 24.19 31.15 -3.72
N HIS A 100 24.70 31.66 -4.84
CA HIS A 100 24.44 31.06 -6.14
C HIS A 100 25.53 30.00 -6.38
N LEU A 101 25.10 28.76 -6.52
CA LEU A 101 25.96 27.60 -6.65
C LEU A 101 25.91 27.12 -8.08
N SER A 102 27.08 26.86 -8.67
CA SER A 102 27.22 26.21 -9.95
C SER A 102 28.10 24.97 -9.83
N GLY A 103 27.84 23.98 -10.66
CA GLY A 103 28.64 22.78 -10.68
C GLY A 103 28.42 21.95 -11.94
N LYS A 104 29.48 21.27 -12.39
CA LYS A 104 29.37 20.34 -13.50
C LYS A 104 28.66 19.08 -13.02
N LEU A 105 27.50 18.80 -13.62
CA LEU A 105 26.72 17.58 -13.42
C LEU A 105 27.02 16.60 -14.54
N ASP A 106 27.57 15.45 -14.18
CA ASP A 106 27.63 14.27 -15.03
C ASP A 106 26.85 13.17 -14.32
N ALA A 107 25.64 12.94 -14.78
CA ALA A 107 24.73 11.99 -14.13
C ALA A 107 23.97 11.17 -15.16
N SER A 108 23.92 9.87 -14.90
CA SER A 108 23.11 8.93 -15.64
C SER A 108 22.13 8.26 -14.69
N TYR A 109 20.84 8.37 -15.02
CA TYR A 109 19.75 7.70 -14.32
C TYR A 109 19.11 6.69 -15.26
N ASP A 110 18.96 5.47 -14.78
CA ASP A 110 18.28 4.41 -15.49
C ASP A 110 17.36 3.67 -14.52
N GLY A 111 16.06 3.62 -14.81
CA GLY A 111 15.13 2.80 -14.06
C GLY A 111 14.25 3.51 -13.02
N VAL A 112 14.04 4.83 -13.12
CA VAL A 112 12.88 5.45 -12.46
C VAL A 112 11.64 4.99 -13.21
N SER A 113 10.89 4.06 -12.62
CA SER A 113 9.85 3.34 -13.32
C SER A 113 8.52 3.39 -12.58
N TYR A 114 7.43 3.55 -13.36
CA TYR A 114 6.05 3.54 -12.87
C TYR A 114 5.28 2.51 -13.67
N ASP A 115 4.36 1.77 -13.02
CA ASP A 115 3.53 0.85 -13.79
C ASP A 115 2.60 1.63 -14.73
N ALA A 116 2.35 1.03 -15.89
CA ALA A 116 1.54 1.63 -16.95
C ALA A 116 0.17 0.96 -17.06
N SER A 117 -0.23 0.19 -16.05
CA SER A 117 -1.49 -0.54 -16.00
C SER A 117 -2.40 0.02 -14.92
N SER A 118 -3.58 0.52 -15.29
CA SER A 118 -4.61 0.95 -14.33
C SER A 118 -5.22 -0.19 -13.51
N SER A 119 -4.95 -1.43 -13.89
CA SER A 119 -5.43 -2.62 -13.19
C SER A 119 -4.50 -3.10 -12.08
N PHE A 120 -3.27 -2.60 -12.03
CA PHE A 120 -2.29 -2.91 -10.99
C PHE A 120 -2.19 -1.78 -9.97
N ASP A 121 -1.89 -2.09 -8.72
CA ASP A 121 -1.84 -1.13 -7.61
C ASP A 121 -0.46 -0.48 -7.55
N ASP A 122 -0.38 0.85 -7.71
CA ASP A 122 0.85 1.63 -7.62
C ASP A 122 1.62 1.36 -6.31
N GLY A 123 0.91 1.18 -5.20
CA GLY A 123 1.52 0.91 -3.91
C GLY A 123 2.18 -0.47 -3.84
N ILE A 124 1.65 -1.47 -4.54
CA ILE A 124 2.27 -2.80 -4.67
C ILE A 124 3.47 -2.70 -5.61
N SER A 125 3.30 -2.02 -6.76
CA SER A 125 4.36 -1.76 -7.73
C SER A 125 5.61 -1.19 -7.06
N GLN A 126 5.45 -0.14 -6.25
CA GLN A 126 6.54 0.51 -5.54
C GLN A 126 7.21 -0.38 -4.47
N ARG A 127 6.45 -1.29 -3.85
CA ARG A 127 6.99 -2.15 -2.77
C ARG A 127 7.75 -3.36 -3.27
N ILE A 128 7.48 -3.80 -4.49
CA ILE A 128 8.27 -4.85 -5.14
C ILE A 128 9.47 -4.30 -5.90
N ALA A 129 9.57 -2.98 -6.09
CA ALA A 129 10.74 -2.32 -6.67
C ALA A 129 11.97 -2.44 -5.71
N PRO A 130 13.21 -2.26 -6.21
CA PRO A 130 13.57 -2.01 -7.60
C PRO A 130 13.61 -3.29 -8.45
N PHE A 131 13.44 -3.11 -9.75
CA PHE A 131 13.76 -4.15 -10.74
C PHE A 131 15.21 -4.00 -11.20
N SER A 132 15.84 -5.13 -11.56
CA SER A 132 17.23 -5.11 -12.03
C SER A 132 17.31 -4.60 -13.46
N THR A 133 17.66 -3.33 -13.63
CA THR A 133 17.81 -2.71 -14.96
C THR A 133 18.99 -3.25 -15.75
N LYS A 134 19.97 -3.86 -15.07
CA LYS A 134 21.13 -4.51 -15.70
C LYS A 134 20.75 -5.71 -16.58
N ASP A 135 19.57 -6.26 -16.34
CA ASP A 135 19.06 -7.47 -16.98
C ASP A 135 18.11 -7.16 -18.14
N MET A 136 17.93 -5.89 -18.47
CA MET A 136 17.09 -5.47 -19.57
C MET A 136 17.68 -5.89 -20.92
N VAL A 137 16.83 -6.50 -21.74
CA VAL A 137 17.12 -6.86 -23.12
C VAL A 137 16.08 -6.23 -24.04
N ASP A 138 16.39 -6.18 -25.33
CA ASP A 138 15.44 -5.72 -26.33
C ASP A 138 14.22 -6.65 -26.35
N PHE A 139 13.05 -6.07 -26.46
CA PHE A 139 11.81 -6.84 -26.45
C PHE A 139 11.71 -7.79 -27.65
N ALA A 140 11.48 -9.06 -27.37
CA ALA A 140 11.06 -10.05 -28.35
C ALA A 140 9.79 -10.76 -27.88
N PRO A 141 8.80 -11.03 -28.76
CA PRO A 141 7.55 -11.72 -28.39
C PRO A 141 7.77 -13.10 -27.76
N SER A 142 8.90 -13.74 -28.03
CA SER A 142 9.27 -15.03 -27.46
C SER A 142 9.38 -15.02 -25.94
N PHE A 143 9.70 -13.87 -25.31
CA PHE A 143 9.74 -13.75 -23.86
C PHE A 143 8.36 -13.88 -23.21
N LEU A 144 7.29 -13.63 -23.94
CA LEU A 144 5.91 -13.75 -23.43
C LEU A 144 5.38 -15.19 -23.50
N LEU A 145 6.10 -16.14 -24.10
CA LEU A 145 5.65 -17.51 -24.22
C LEU A 145 5.56 -18.16 -22.82
N GLY A 146 4.37 -18.68 -22.49
CA GLY A 146 4.09 -19.30 -21.20
C GLY A 146 3.77 -18.33 -20.06
N PHE A 147 3.76 -17.02 -20.32
CA PHE A 147 3.41 -15.98 -19.36
C PHE A 147 2.20 -15.17 -19.83
N TYR A 148 1.51 -14.56 -18.90
CA TYR A 148 0.51 -13.56 -19.20
C TYR A 148 1.17 -12.18 -19.35
N ALA A 149 0.54 -11.30 -20.10
CA ALA A 149 0.99 -9.92 -20.25
C ALA A 149 -0.22 -8.98 -20.17
N ASP A 150 -0.02 -7.83 -19.55
CA ASP A 150 -0.99 -6.75 -19.53
C ASP A 150 -0.64 -5.66 -20.54
N THR A 151 -1.60 -4.80 -20.81
CA THR A 151 -1.49 -3.71 -21.79
C THR A 151 -1.28 -2.39 -21.06
N ALA A 152 -0.52 -1.47 -21.68
CA ALA A 152 -0.32 -0.14 -21.12
C ALA A 152 -1.53 0.74 -21.44
N ASP A 153 -2.34 1.03 -20.42
CA ASP A 153 -3.53 1.88 -20.55
C ASP A 153 -3.40 3.22 -19.81
N VAL A 154 -2.27 3.47 -19.15
CA VAL A 154 -1.95 4.74 -18.48
C VAL A 154 -0.92 5.52 -19.30
N PRO A 155 -1.24 6.77 -19.71
CA PRO A 155 -0.32 7.60 -20.46
C PRO A 155 0.91 8.01 -19.65
N VAL A 156 2.05 8.19 -20.32
CA VAL A 156 3.33 8.55 -19.70
C VAL A 156 3.28 9.92 -19.01
N GLU A 157 2.49 10.84 -19.54
CA GLU A 157 2.33 12.22 -19.07
C GLU A 157 1.89 12.28 -17.59
N ILE A 158 1.14 11.27 -17.16
CA ILE A 158 0.66 11.15 -15.76
C ILE A 158 1.81 11.10 -14.76
N TYR A 159 2.88 10.38 -15.10
CA TYR A 159 4.04 10.15 -14.24
C TYR A 159 5.21 11.09 -14.52
N GLN A 160 5.18 11.83 -15.62
CA GLN A 160 6.28 12.65 -16.10
C GLN A 160 6.75 13.67 -15.03
N ASN A 161 5.80 14.38 -14.43
CA ASN A 161 6.09 15.38 -13.41
C ASN A 161 6.75 14.78 -12.16
N ASP A 162 6.28 13.62 -11.72
CA ASP A 162 6.82 12.92 -10.55
C ASP A 162 8.20 12.31 -10.85
N ALA A 163 8.38 11.73 -12.03
CA ALA A 163 9.66 11.20 -12.48
C ALA A 163 10.75 12.28 -12.50
N TYR A 164 10.45 13.43 -13.12
CA TYR A 164 11.37 14.56 -13.21
C TYR A 164 11.73 15.11 -11.84
N THR A 165 10.74 15.22 -10.96
CA THR A 165 10.95 15.67 -9.58
C THR A 165 11.80 14.67 -8.79
N THR A 166 11.58 13.36 -8.99
CA THR A 166 12.33 12.30 -8.31
C THR A 166 13.79 12.30 -8.74
N ILE A 167 14.05 12.41 -10.04
CA ILE A 167 15.42 12.52 -10.59
C ILE A 167 16.10 13.78 -10.06
N ALA A 168 15.44 14.94 -10.11
CA ALA A 168 15.99 16.21 -9.62
C ALA A 168 16.32 16.14 -8.11
N LYS A 169 15.44 15.56 -7.29
CA LYS A 169 15.68 15.38 -5.85
C LYS A 169 16.90 14.50 -5.57
N ASP A 170 17.09 13.44 -6.36
CA ASP A 170 18.24 12.57 -6.18
C ASP A 170 19.54 13.26 -6.62
N ILE A 171 19.52 14.03 -7.69
CA ILE A 171 20.64 14.88 -8.13
C ILE A 171 21.02 15.85 -7.01
N VAL A 172 20.05 16.59 -6.47
CA VAL A 172 20.29 17.53 -5.35
C VAL A 172 20.91 16.80 -4.17
N ARG A 173 20.36 15.65 -3.80
CA ARG A 173 20.88 14.84 -2.68
C ARG A 173 22.35 14.43 -2.90
N ARG A 174 22.70 13.99 -4.10
CA ARG A 174 24.07 13.57 -4.45
C ARG A 174 25.02 14.75 -4.48
N LEU A 175 24.60 15.90 -5.02
CA LEU A 175 25.38 17.13 -4.99
C LEU A 175 25.68 17.53 -3.55
N LEU A 176 24.68 17.52 -2.67
CA LEU A 176 24.85 17.84 -1.25
C LEU A 176 25.76 16.86 -0.49
N SER A 177 25.78 15.59 -0.89
CA SER A 177 26.66 14.59 -0.29
C SER A 177 28.12 14.69 -0.79
N SER A 178 28.38 15.49 -1.83
CA SER A 178 29.73 15.70 -2.34
C SER A 178 30.58 16.49 -1.33
N GLN A 179 31.89 16.19 -1.30
CA GLN A 179 32.80 16.73 -0.27
C GLN A 179 32.88 18.28 -0.26
N GLY A 180 32.62 18.94 -1.40
CA GLY A 180 32.65 20.40 -1.51
C GLY A 180 31.57 21.10 -0.69
N PHE A 181 30.37 20.51 -0.61
CA PHE A 181 29.21 21.09 0.11
C PHE A 181 29.20 20.80 1.61
N GLN A 182 29.68 19.64 2.02
CA GLN A 182 29.69 19.26 3.44
C GLN A 182 30.58 20.18 4.30
N LYS A 183 31.68 20.70 3.75
CA LYS A 183 32.59 21.58 4.49
C LYS A 183 32.09 23.01 4.67
N GLY A 184 31.14 23.48 3.86
CA GLY A 184 30.69 24.88 3.85
C GLY A 184 29.51 25.18 4.81
N GLY A 185 28.79 24.17 5.29
CA GLY A 185 27.57 24.38 6.10
C GLY A 185 26.42 25.03 5.32
N ILE A 186 26.49 24.99 3.98
CA ILE A 186 25.48 25.55 3.08
C ILE A 186 24.33 24.55 2.97
N LYS A 187 23.12 25.02 3.19
CA LYS A 187 21.89 24.24 2.94
C LYS A 187 21.29 24.73 1.63
N VAL A 188 20.91 23.78 0.79
CA VAL A 188 20.25 24.08 -0.48
C VAL A 188 18.84 24.58 -0.21
N GLU A 189 18.41 25.57 -0.92
CA GLU A 189 17.04 26.09 -0.84
C GLU A 189 16.01 25.08 -1.36
N SER A 190 14.78 25.22 -0.92
CA SER A 190 13.68 24.35 -1.39
C SER A 190 13.40 24.52 -2.90
N SER A 191 13.77 25.67 -3.47
CA SER A 191 13.69 25.99 -4.90
C SER A 191 14.67 25.19 -5.78
N ALA A 192 15.81 24.74 -5.22
CA ALA A 192 16.86 24.07 -5.99
C ALA A 192 16.39 22.83 -6.75
N THR A 193 15.46 22.06 -6.16
CA THR A 193 14.87 20.91 -6.87
C THR A 193 14.10 21.33 -8.11
N ALA A 194 13.39 22.46 -8.06
CA ALA A 194 12.64 23.00 -9.19
C ALA A 194 13.58 23.57 -10.25
N GLN A 195 14.65 24.25 -9.83
CA GLN A 195 15.68 24.81 -10.73
C GLN A 195 16.37 23.66 -11.50
N ILE A 196 16.92 22.68 -10.80
CA ILE A 196 17.57 21.52 -11.45
C ILE A 196 16.60 20.77 -12.33
N ARG A 197 15.34 20.58 -11.89
CA ARG A 197 14.31 19.93 -12.70
C ARG A 197 14.08 20.63 -14.04
N SER A 198 14.01 21.96 -14.06
CA SER A 198 13.83 22.73 -15.31
C SER A 198 15.03 22.57 -16.24
N GLU A 199 16.23 22.52 -15.69
CA GLU A 199 17.46 22.38 -16.48
C GLU A 199 17.61 20.98 -17.11
N ILE A 200 17.22 19.92 -16.40
CA ILE A 200 17.38 18.53 -16.88
C ILE A 200 16.18 17.99 -17.66
N ALA A 201 15.07 18.73 -17.71
CA ALA A 201 13.81 18.24 -18.31
C ALA A 201 13.99 17.77 -19.76
N GLY A 202 14.81 18.46 -20.56
CA GLY A 202 15.10 18.08 -21.94
C GLY A 202 15.97 16.80 -22.10
N ASP A 203 16.65 16.39 -21.02
CA ASP A 203 17.54 15.22 -21.05
C ASP A 203 16.84 13.93 -20.58
N ILE A 204 15.58 14.02 -20.19
CA ILE A 204 14.79 12.90 -19.71
C ILE A 204 13.98 12.31 -20.85
N SER A 205 14.23 11.04 -21.12
CA SER A 205 13.45 10.23 -22.07
C SER A 205 12.64 9.18 -21.34
N SER A 206 11.52 8.78 -21.95
CA SER A 206 10.65 7.73 -21.41
C SER A 206 10.47 6.61 -22.43
N GLU A 207 10.56 5.38 -21.97
CA GLU A 207 10.37 4.19 -22.79
C GLU A 207 9.39 3.24 -22.12
N ARG A 208 8.58 2.54 -22.91
CA ARG A 208 7.71 1.49 -22.42
C ARG A 208 8.47 0.17 -22.32
N MET A 209 8.38 -0.46 -21.15
CA MET A 209 9.09 -1.69 -20.83
C MET A 209 8.14 -2.74 -20.27
N MET A 210 8.56 -4.00 -20.26
CA MET A 210 7.83 -5.11 -19.66
C MET A 210 8.61 -5.67 -18.49
N PHE A 211 7.99 -5.69 -17.31
CA PHE A 211 8.63 -6.16 -16.07
C PHE A 211 7.98 -7.45 -15.57
N PRO A 212 8.79 -8.44 -15.15
CA PRO A 212 8.30 -9.75 -14.74
C PRO A 212 7.81 -9.72 -13.31
N ILE A 213 6.62 -10.23 -13.07
CA ILE A 213 6.08 -10.45 -11.73
C ILE A 213 5.48 -11.84 -11.61
N TRP A 214 5.59 -12.44 -10.43
CA TRP A 214 4.81 -13.60 -10.05
C TRP A 214 3.65 -13.15 -9.18
N PHE A 215 2.46 -13.65 -9.49
CA PHE A 215 1.22 -13.22 -8.87
C PHE A 215 0.49 -14.41 -8.26
N LEU A 216 0.07 -14.28 -7.01
CA LEU A 216 -0.73 -15.27 -6.29
C LEU A 216 -1.94 -14.57 -5.69
N THR A 217 -3.13 -15.04 -6.01
CA THR A 217 -4.39 -14.49 -5.50
C THR A 217 -5.00 -15.43 -4.48
N TYR A 218 -5.32 -14.92 -3.31
CA TYR A 218 -6.12 -15.60 -2.30
C TYR A 218 -7.53 -15.03 -2.26
N ARG A 219 -8.52 -15.88 -2.46
CA ARG A 219 -9.93 -15.52 -2.41
C ARG A 219 -10.61 -16.17 -1.22
N LYS A 220 -11.34 -15.39 -0.44
CA LYS A 220 -12.21 -15.86 0.63
C LYS A 220 -13.54 -15.12 0.56
N GLY A 221 -14.60 -15.84 0.14
CA GLY A 221 -15.91 -15.24 -0.12
C GLY A 221 -15.84 -14.21 -1.26
N ASP A 222 -16.28 -13.01 -0.96
CA ASP A 222 -16.33 -11.83 -1.83
C ASP A 222 -15.04 -10.97 -1.78
N ARG A 223 -14.02 -11.42 -1.06
CA ARG A 223 -12.79 -10.65 -0.86
C ARG A 223 -11.55 -11.39 -1.36
N ILE A 224 -10.58 -10.60 -1.81
CA ILE A 224 -9.35 -11.07 -2.45
C ILE A 224 -8.15 -10.41 -1.77
N ALA A 225 -7.11 -11.21 -1.51
CA ALA A 225 -5.78 -10.72 -1.13
C ALA A 225 -4.74 -11.14 -2.16
N TYR A 226 -3.66 -10.36 -2.27
CA TYR A 226 -2.60 -10.61 -3.23
C TYR A 226 -1.28 -10.90 -2.55
N SER A 227 -0.48 -11.71 -3.24
CA SER A 227 0.94 -11.83 -3.01
C SER A 227 1.64 -11.65 -4.34
N VAL A 228 2.59 -10.74 -4.40
CA VAL A 228 3.32 -10.41 -5.61
C VAL A 228 4.80 -10.57 -5.35
N VAL A 229 5.52 -11.21 -6.27
CA VAL A 229 6.96 -11.38 -6.21
C VAL A 229 7.58 -10.79 -7.46
N ASN A 230 8.60 -9.96 -7.28
CA ASN A 230 9.41 -9.43 -8.36
C ASN A 230 10.13 -10.57 -9.07
N GLY A 231 9.86 -10.77 -10.36
CA GLY A 231 10.40 -11.88 -11.15
C GLY A 231 11.89 -11.75 -11.47
N SER A 232 12.52 -10.60 -11.20
CA SER A 232 13.96 -10.40 -11.38
C SER A 232 14.76 -10.50 -10.09
N THR A 233 14.22 -9.99 -8.97
CA THR A 233 14.94 -9.88 -7.69
C THR A 233 14.45 -10.83 -6.60
N GLY A 234 13.23 -11.39 -6.74
CA GLY A 234 12.61 -12.23 -5.72
C GLY A 234 12.02 -11.45 -4.54
N THR A 235 12.01 -10.11 -4.59
CA THR A 235 11.37 -9.28 -3.57
C THR A 235 9.88 -9.57 -3.52
N ILE A 236 9.38 -9.91 -2.35
CA ILE A 236 7.97 -10.28 -2.15
C ILE A 236 7.23 -9.21 -1.38
N TYR A 237 6.02 -8.92 -1.83
CA TYR A 237 5.04 -8.14 -1.09
C TYR A 237 3.70 -8.87 -1.02
N SER A 238 3.06 -8.81 0.14
CA SER A 238 1.74 -9.40 0.33
C SER A 238 0.99 -8.70 1.46
N ASP A 239 -0.25 -8.35 1.21
CA ASP A 239 -1.21 -7.95 2.24
C ASP A 239 -2.04 -9.20 2.62
N LEU A 240 -1.64 -9.88 3.69
CA LEU A 240 -2.30 -11.11 4.13
C LEU A 240 -3.32 -10.82 5.23
N PRO A 241 -4.53 -11.37 5.14
CA PRO A 241 -5.53 -11.23 6.19
C PRO A 241 -5.14 -11.98 7.46
N ILE A 242 -5.63 -11.49 8.60
CA ILE A 242 -5.46 -12.11 9.92
C ILE A 242 -6.69 -12.98 10.21
N ASP A 243 -6.45 -14.23 10.59
CA ASP A 243 -7.47 -15.13 11.12
C ASP A 243 -7.69 -14.82 12.61
N SER A 244 -8.82 -14.21 12.94
CA SER A 244 -9.18 -13.83 14.31
C SER A 244 -9.22 -15.04 15.24
N GLY A 245 -9.71 -16.19 14.78
CA GLY A 245 -9.78 -17.40 15.61
C GLY A 245 -8.40 -17.94 15.97
N ARG A 246 -7.46 -17.90 15.04
CA ARG A 246 -6.06 -18.28 15.31
C ARG A 246 -5.38 -17.30 16.25
N PHE A 247 -5.64 -16.01 16.06
CA PHE A 247 -5.11 -14.95 16.93
C PHE A 247 -5.57 -15.15 18.36
N PHE A 248 -6.88 -15.30 18.60
CA PHE A 248 -7.42 -15.48 19.95
C PHE A 248 -6.98 -16.80 20.61
N ARG A 249 -6.93 -17.91 19.86
CA ARG A 249 -6.42 -19.17 20.39
C ARG A 249 -4.95 -19.09 20.82
N ALA A 250 -4.12 -18.44 20.01
CA ALA A 250 -2.72 -18.24 20.36
C ALA A 250 -2.59 -17.29 21.57
N SER A 251 -3.36 -16.20 21.60
CA SER A 251 -3.37 -15.27 22.73
C SER A 251 -3.79 -15.96 24.03
N LEU A 252 -4.82 -16.82 23.98
CA LEU A 252 -5.27 -17.58 25.16
C LEU A 252 -4.22 -18.60 25.63
N LEU A 253 -3.53 -19.26 24.70
CA LEU A 253 -2.44 -20.19 25.01
C LEU A 253 -1.30 -19.52 25.79
N PHE A 254 -0.98 -18.27 25.49
CA PHE A 254 0.01 -17.49 26.24
C PHE A 254 -0.55 -16.85 27.50
N ALA A 255 -1.82 -16.42 27.48
CA ALA A 255 -2.46 -15.77 28.61
C ALA A 255 -2.65 -16.71 29.81
N ILE A 256 -2.99 -17.98 29.60
CA ILE A 256 -3.24 -18.96 30.67
C ILE A 256 -1.99 -19.16 31.55
N PRO A 257 -0.80 -19.49 31.02
CA PRO A 257 0.40 -19.63 31.85
C PRO A 257 0.78 -18.36 32.60
N ILE A 258 0.66 -17.19 31.93
CA ILE A 258 0.94 -15.90 32.53
C ILE A 258 -0.03 -15.64 33.69
N PHE A 259 -1.32 -15.90 33.48
CA PHE A 259 -2.35 -15.76 34.52
C PHE A 259 -2.05 -16.64 35.74
N LEU A 260 -1.72 -17.93 35.51
CA LEU A 260 -1.37 -18.85 36.59
C LEU A 260 -0.13 -18.38 37.36
N LEU A 261 0.90 -17.92 36.67
CA LEU A 261 2.12 -17.39 37.28
C LEU A 261 1.81 -16.14 38.13
N LEU A 262 1.03 -15.21 37.61
CA LEU A 262 0.65 -14.00 38.35
C LEU A 262 -0.20 -14.31 39.55
N ASN A 263 -1.13 -15.26 39.50
CA ASN A 263 -1.91 -15.70 40.65
C ASN A 263 -1.05 -16.32 41.76
N LEU A 264 0.07 -16.96 41.40
CA LEU A 264 0.99 -17.52 42.37
C LEU A 264 1.77 -16.44 43.16
N ILE A 265 2.03 -15.29 42.51
CA ILE A 265 2.89 -14.24 43.06
C ILE A 265 2.07 -13.10 43.65
N LEU A 266 0.90 -12.80 43.13
CA LEU A 266 0.10 -11.62 43.46
C LEU A 266 -1.26 -12.00 44.02
N SER A 267 -1.53 -11.59 45.28
CA SER A 267 -2.88 -11.57 45.83
C SER A 267 -3.51 -10.17 45.63
N LEU A 268 -4.45 -10.06 44.69
CA LEU A 268 -5.11 -8.81 44.40
C LEU A 268 -6.54 -8.79 44.96
N SER A 269 -6.93 -7.69 45.62
CA SER A 269 -8.32 -7.46 45.97
C SER A 269 -9.15 -7.21 44.74
N ALA A 270 -10.47 -7.49 44.76
CA ALA A 270 -11.40 -7.29 43.67
C ALA A 270 -11.34 -5.87 43.09
N GLN A 271 -11.22 -4.85 43.93
CA GLN A 271 -11.06 -3.46 43.54
C GLN A 271 -9.77 -3.21 42.73
N LYS A 272 -8.63 -3.80 43.16
CA LYS A 272 -7.36 -3.68 42.41
C LYS A 272 -7.44 -4.36 41.06
N ILE A 273 -8.11 -5.51 40.95
CA ILE A 273 -8.34 -6.20 39.66
C ILE A 273 -9.13 -5.31 38.72
N LEU A 274 -10.19 -4.62 39.18
CA LEU A 274 -10.96 -3.69 38.38
C LEU A 274 -10.08 -2.52 37.89
N ILE A 275 -9.26 -1.93 38.77
CA ILE A 275 -8.35 -0.82 38.38
C ILE A 275 -7.40 -1.27 37.28
N PHE A 276 -6.73 -2.42 37.46
CA PHE A 276 -5.78 -2.93 36.46
C PHE A 276 -6.45 -3.27 35.14
N SER A 277 -7.63 -3.93 35.15
CA SER A 277 -8.36 -4.26 33.91
C SER A 277 -8.85 -3.01 33.20
N MET A 278 -9.30 -1.98 33.93
CA MET A 278 -9.71 -0.69 33.39
C MET A 278 -8.52 0.05 32.75
N LEU A 279 -7.37 0.13 33.44
CA LEU A 279 -6.16 0.75 32.88
C LEU A 279 -5.70 0.05 31.61
N LEU A 280 -5.75 -1.29 31.58
CA LEU A 280 -5.41 -2.08 30.42
C LEU A 280 -6.40 -1.82 29.27
N ALA A 281 -7.70 -1.70 29.56
CA ALA A 281 -8.72 -1.37 28.55
C ALA A 281 -8.51 0.03 27.97
N VAL A 282 -8.22 1.04 28.81
CA VAL A 282 -7.89 2.41 28.35
C VAL A 282 -6.65 2.39 27.45
N PHE A 283 -5.61 1.69 27.84
CA PHE A 283 -4.39 1.55 27.04
C PHE A 283 -4.67 0.87 25.70
N THR A 284 -5.51 -0.18 25.70
CA THR A 284 -5.89 -0.88 24.48
C THR A 284 -6.72 0.00 23.54
N ILE A 285 -7.62 0.84 24.07
CA ILE A 285 -8.38 1.82 23.29
C ILE A 285 -7.44 2.86 22.67
N PHE A 286 -6.43 3.30 23.41
CA PHE A 286 -5.42 4.22 22.88
C PHE A 286 -4.62 3.59 21.73
N LEU A 287 -4.15 2.35 21.88
CA LEU A 287 -3.49 1.60 20.81
C LEU A 287 -4.40 1.41 19.59
N TYR A 288 -5.68 1.08 19.83
CA TYR A 288 -6.70 1.00 18.78
C TYR A 288 -6.76 2.28 17.96
N ALA A 289 -6.87 3.43 18.63
CA ALA A 289 -6.94 4.72 17.95
C ALA A 289 -5.66 5.02 17.13
N MET A 290 -4.49 4.62 17.62
CA MET A 290 -3.23 4.77 16.91
C MET A 290 -3.19 3.88 15.66
N GLU A 291 -3.55 2.61 15.79
CA GLU A 291 -3.54 1.65 14.66
C GLU A 291 -4.56 2.02 13.58
N ILE A 292 -5.77 2.41 13.97
CA ILE A 292 -6.78 2.89 13.01
C ILE A 292 -6.27 4.12 12.24
N ARG A 293 -5.62 5.07 12.92
CA ARG A 293 -5.00 6.23 12.24
C ARG A 293 -3.86 5.81 11.31
N ALA A 294 -3.06 4.80 11.71
CA ALA A 294 -1.99 4.28 10.86
C ALA A 294 -2.53 3.57 9.61
N ILE A 295 -3.58 2.74 9.75
CA ILE A 295 -4.27 2.10 8.63
C ILE A 295 -4.88 3.15 7.71
N HIS A 296 -5.56 4.16 8.26
CA HIS A 296 -6.17 5.23 7.47
C HIS A 296 -5.15 6.07 6.69
N ARG A 297 -3.98 6.33 7.28
CA ARG A 297 -2.87 6.97 6.56
C ARG A 297 -2.34 6.11 5.42
N LYS A 298 -2.28 4.79 5.61
CA LYS A 298 -1.90 3.84 4.56
C LYS A 298 -2.97 3.77 3.46
N GLU A 299 -4.26 3.78 3.81
CA GLU A 299 -5.37 3.83 2.84
C GLU A 299 -5.28 5.08 1.95
N LYS A 300 -5.05 6.27 2.56
CA LYS A 300 -4.89 7.52 1.80
C LYS A 300 -3.66 7.54 0.88
N ARG A 301 -2.63 6.76 1.19
CA ARG A 301 -1.43 6.63 0.34
C ARG A 301 -1.59 5.58 -0.76
N LYS A 302 -2.66 4.77 -0.72
CA LYS A 302 -3.03 3.82 -1.77
C LYS A 302 -3.72 4.49 -2.96
N ASP A 303 -3.51 5.79 -3.18
CA ASP A 303 -4.02 6.47 -4.36
C ASP A 303 -3.34 5.88 -5.59
N ASP A 304 -4.12 5.10 -6.33
CA ASP A 304 -3.77 4.53 -7.60
C ASP A 304 -3.95 5.60 -8.68
N THR A 305 -2.86 6.24 -9.05
CA THR A 305 -2.84 7.38 -9.98
C THR A 305 -3.36 6.99 -11.36
N GLY A 306 -2.99 5.80 -11.84
CA GLY A 306 -3.43 5.29 -13.13
C GLY A 306 -4.93 5.01 -13.18
N TYR A 307 -5.48 4.46 -12.10
CA TYR A 307 -6.92 4.21 -11.99
C TYR A 307 -7.74 5.51 -11.92
N GLN A 308 -7.28 6.49 -11.15
CA GLN A 308 -7.94 7.80 -11.06
C GLN A 308 -7.92 8.53 -12.40
N TRP A 309 -6.83 8.41 -13.15
CA TRP A 309 -6.74 8.96 -14.49
C TRP A 309 -7.78 8.33 -15.41
N LYS A 310 -7.87 7.00 -15.45
CA LYS A 310 -8.83 6.27 -16.28
C LYS A 310 -10.28 6.67 -16.00
N GLN A 311 -10.63 6.82 -14.72
CA GLN A 311 -11.97 7.30 -14.34
C GLN A 311 -12.26 8.72 -14.86
N LYS A 312 -11.25 9.62 -14.83
CA LYS A 312 -11.42 10.99 -15.35
C LYS A 312 -11.56 11.03 -16.85
N ASP A 313 -10.84 10.16 -17.54
CA ASP A 313 -10.91 10.07 -19.00
C ASP A 313 -12.23 9.49 -19.48
N GLU A 314 -12.70 8.41 -18.87
CA GLU A 314 -14.01 7.83 -19.10
C GLU A 314 -15.15 8.83 -18.82
N ALA A 315 -15.02 9.64 -17.76
CA ALA A 315 -16.00 10.68 -17.43
C ALA A 315 -15.98 11.83 -18.45
N LYS A 316 -14.81 12.20 -18.98
CA LYS A 316 -14.69 13.21 -20.04
C LYS A 316 -15.26 12.71 -21.38
N SER A 317 -14.99 11.45 -21.74
CA SER A 317 -15.53 10.84 -22.95
C SER A 317 -17.05 10.72 -22.90
N ALA A 318 -17.61 10.36 -21.75
CA ALA A 318 -19.07 10.30 -21.54
C ALA A 318 -19.73 11.69 -21.61
N ALA A 319 -19.00 12.77 -21.23
CA ALA A 319 -19.51 14.15 -21.32
C ALA A 319 -19.39 14.76 -22.74
N ALA A 320 -18.60 14.15 -23.60
CA ALA A 320 -18.35 14.63 -24.96
C ALA A 320 -19.23 13.97 -26.05
N GLU A 321 -20.03 12.96 -25.72
CA GLU A 321 -20.96 12.36 -26.66
C GLU A 321 -22.21 13.25 -26.87
N PRO A 322 -22.64 13.48 -28.14
CA PRO A 322 -23.83 14.26 -28.42
C PRO A 322 -25.06 13.56 -27.86
N GLU A 323 -25.94 14.35 -27.25
CA GLU A 323 -27.21 13.93 -26.66
C GLU A 323 -28.13 13.30 -27.70
N ASP A 324 -28.01 12.01 -27.97
CA ASP A 324 -29.05 11.23 -28.59
C ASP A 324 -30.01 10.69 -27.53
N MET A 325 -31.32 10.73 -27.76
CA MET A 325 -32.35 10.44 -26.77
C MET A 325 -32.34 9.00 -26.21
N GLN A 326 -31.58 8.08 -26.83
CA GLN A 326 -31.26 6.77 -26.24
C GLN A 326 -30.13 6.82 -25.20
N GLY A 327 -29.32 7.88 -25.18
CA GLY A 327 -28.22 8.08 -24.26
C GLY A 327 -28.62 8.40 -22.83
N LYS A 328 -29.79 9.00 -22.60
CA LYS A 328 -30.22 9.37 -21.22
C LYS A 328 -30.34 8.15 -20.29
N ASN A 329 -30.89 7.05 -20.77
CA ASN A 329 -31.00 5.83 -19.98
C ASN A 329 -29.63 5.14 -19.74
N MET A 330 -28.72 5.19 -20.70
CA MET A 330 -27.36 4.65 -20.56
C MET A 330 -26.49 5.53 -19.65
N THR A 331 -26.63 6.85 -19.74
CA THR A 331 -25.87 7.80 -18.90
C THR A 331 -26.29 7.70 -17.44
N GLU A 332 -27.60 7.54 -17.16
CA GLU A 332 -28.08 7.32 -15.78
C GLU A 332 -27.65 5.95 -15.22
N GLU A 333 -27.67 4.90 -16.04
CA GLU A 333 -27.21 3.57 -15.65
C GLU A 333 -25.68 3.57 -15.45
N TYR A 334 -24.92 4.30 -16.27
CA TYR A 334 -23.50 4.48 -16.11
C TYR A 334 -23.16 5.30 -14.84
N GLN A 335 -23.87 6.39 -14.60
CA GLN A 335 -23.74 7.18 -13.37
C GLN A 335 -24.12 6.37 -12.13
N ARG A 336 -25.16 5.56 -12.17
CA ARG A 336 -25.50 4.62 -11.09
C ARG A 336 -24.41 3.57 -10.89
N ARG A 337 -23.82 3.02 -11.95
CA ARG A 337 -22.72 2.06 -11.87
C ARG A 337 -21.43 2.69 -11.37
N SER A 338 -21.11 3.92 -11.79
CA SER A 338 -19.91 4.65 -11.31
C SER A 338 -20.09 5.13 -9.87
N GLN A 339 -21.30 5.55 -9.48
CA GLN A 339 -21.63 5.88 -8.09
C GLN A 339 -21.63 4.63 -7.20
N ALA A 340 -22.12 3.49 -7.68
CA ALA A 340 -22.04 2.21 -6.96
C ALA A 340 -20.57 1.77 -6.78
N ARG A 341 -19.73 1.89 -7.81
CA ARG A 341 -18.27 1.62 -7.69
C ARG A 341 -17.57 2.58 -6.72
N ASN A 342 -17.94 3.87 -6.73
CA ASN A 342 -17.40 4.85 -5.79
C ASN A 342 -17.93 4.64 -4.37
N THR A 343 -19.17 4.14 -4.21
CA THR A 343 -19.71 3.77 -2.89
C THR A 343 -19.09 2.47 -2.37
N GLU A 344 -18.68 1.56 -3.22
CA GLU A 344 -17.94 0.35 -2.81
C GLU A 344 -16.49 0.62 -2.40
N ARG A 345 -15.88 1.69 -2.91
CA ARG A 345 -14.54 2.14 -2.49
C ARG A 345 -14.55 3.10 -1.31
N VAL A 346 -15.69 3.70 -1.00
CA VAL A 346 -15.87 4.42 0.27
C VAL A 346 -15.81 3.36 1.37
N PRO A 347 -14.82 3.39 2.27
CA PRO A 347 -14.79 2.47 3.38
C PRO A 347 -16.13 2.58 4.09
N ALA A 348 -16.80 1.44 4.29
CA ALA A 348 -18.10 1.37 4.94
C ALA A 348 -18.10 2.32 6.14
N LYS A 349 -18.95 3.35 6.04
CA LYS A 349 -19.01 4.44 6.99
C LYS A 349 -19.24 3.84 8.37
N SER A 350 -18.23 3.90 9.24
CA SER A 350 -18.35 3.96 10.69
C SER A 350 -18.94 2.80 11.51
N THR A 351 -18.75 1.53 11.15
CA THR A 351 -18.88 0.48 12.18
C THR A 351 -17.82 0.63 13.30
N HIS A 352 -16.72 1.31 13.00
CA HIS A 352 -15.63 1.57 13.95
C HIS A 352 -16.00 2.55 15.06
N PHE A 353 -16.89 3.49 14.79
CA PHE A 353 -17.36 4.43 15.81
C PHE A 353 -18.23 3.71 16.85
N THR A 354 -19.07 2.78 16.44
CA THR A 354 -19.91 2.01 17.36
C THR A 354 -19.11 1.02 18.21
N GLU A 355 -18.09 0.36 17.64
CA GLU A 355 -17.18 -0.52 18.36
C GLU A 355 -16.38 0.27 19.42
N MET A 356 -15.84 1.43 19.06
CA MET A 356 -15.15 2.32 19.98
C MET A 356 -16.07 2.87 21.08
N LEU A 357 -17.29 3.24 20.73
CA LEU A 357 -18.28 3.77 21.67
C LEU A 357 -18.65 2.70 22.72
N GLY A 358 -18.86 1.45 22.29
CA GLY A 358 -19.12 0.34 23.20
C GLY A 358 -17.96 0.06 24.17
N ALA A 359 -16.72 0.13 23.68
CA ALA A 359 -15.54 -0.05 24.50
C ALA A 359 -15.36 1.08 25.52
N VAL A 360 -15.56 2.33 25.10
CA VAL A 360 -15.51 3.50 26.00
C VAL A 360 -16.62 3.43 27.04
N PHE A 361 -17.84 3.03 26.65
CA PHE A 361 -18.95 2.86 27.58
C PHE A 361 -18.64 1.82 28.66
N ALA A 362 -18.05 0.67 28.30
CA ALA A 362 -17.68 -0.36 29.27
C ALA A 362 -16.62 0.15 30.26
N VAL A 363 -15.67 0.97 29.83
CA VAL A 363 -14.67 1.60 30.69
C VAL A 363 -15.32 2.63 31.63
N LEU A 364 -16.23 3.45 31.12
CA LEU A 364 -16.97 4.42 31.93
C LEU A 364 -17.83 3.74 32.99
N LEU A 365 -18.47 2.62 32.65
CA LEU A 365 -19.24 1.81 33.62
C LEU A 365 -18.33 1.26 34.72
N SER A 366 -17.14 0.77 34.36
CA SER A 366 -16.14 0.30 35.30
C SER A 366 -15.65 1.41 36.23
N ALA A 367 -15.44 2.61 35.69
CA ALA A 367 -15.09 3.80 36.47
C ALA A 367 -16.23 4.22 37.41
N LEU A 368 -17.47 4.11 37.02
CA LEU A 368 -18.65 4.39 37.83
C LEU A 368 -18.72 3.41 39.01
N ILE A 369 -18.44 2.12 38.81
CA ILE A 369 -18.39 1.11 39.88
C ILE A 369 -17.28 1.46 40.88
N LEU A 370 -16.12 1.90 40.46
CA LEU A 370 -15.04 2.36 41.35
C LEU A 370 -15.44 3.58 42.18
N PHE A 371 -16.16 4.54 41.56
CA PHE A 371 -16.63 5.72 42.24
C PHE A 371 -17.73 5.41 43.24
N TRP A 372 -18.65 4.51 42.90
CA TRP A 372 -19.73 4.07 43.80
C TRP A 372 -19.19 3.25 44.99
N ASN A 373 -18.07 2.57 44.81
CA ASN A 373 -17.39 1.77 45.82
C ASN A 373 -18.33 0.81 46.60
N PRO A 374 -19.00 -0.12 45.90
CA PRO A 374 -19.95 -1.02 46.52
C PRO A 374 -19.28 -1.93 47.57
N VAL A 375 -20.04 -2.35 48.55
CA VAL A 375 -19.57 -3.23 49.64
C VAL A 375 -19.31 -4.66 49.11
N GLU A 376 -20.06 -5.08 48.10
CA GLU A 376 -19.95 -6.44 47.54
C GLU A 376 -18.87 -6.51 46.43
N ASP A 377 -17.95 -7.42 46.60
CA ASP A 377 -16.87 -7.69 45.65
C ASP A 377 -17.36 -8.08 44.23
N LEU A 378 -18.59 -8.62 44.16
CA LEU A 378 -19.21 -9.04 42.89
C LEU A 378 -19.24 -7.90 41.83
N PHE A 379 -19.56 -6.68 42.26
CA PHE A 379 -19.62 -5.54 41.34
C PHE A 379 -18.26 -5.18 40.73
N PHE A 380 -17.17 -5.31 41.50
CA PHE A 380 -15.81 -5.09 40.99
C PHE A 380 -15.42 -6.18 39.98
N TYR A 381 -15.80 -7.44 40.19
CA TYR A 381 -15.56 -8.49 39.24
C TYR A 381 -16.39 -8.29 37.94
N LEU A 382 -17.64 -7.89 38.05
CA LEU A 382 -18.47 -7.57 36.88
C LEU A 382 -17.90 -6.42 36.05
N GLY A 383 -17.43 -5.35 36.71
CA GLY A 383 -16.72 -4.26 36.04
C GLY A 383 -15.43 -4.71 35.36
N SER A 384 -14.68 -5.61 36.00
CA SER A 384 -13.45 -6.18 35.39
C SER A 384 -13.76 -7.00 34.16
N VAL A 385 -14.79 -7.82 34.16
CA VAL A 385 -15.27 -8.57 33.00
C VAL A 385 -15.69 -7.61 31.88
N GLY A 386 -16.42 -6.54 32.19
CA GLY A 386 -16.78 -5.49 31.22
C GLY A 386 -15.55 -4.86 30.58
N SER A 387 -14.52 -4.52 31.35
CA SER A 387 -13.25 -3.99 30.85
C SER A 387 -12.51 -4.99 29.93
N LEU A 388 -12.50 -6.28 30.30
CA LEU A 388 -11.89 -7.32 29.46
C LEU A 388 -12.65 -7.55 28.15
N LEU A 389 -13.97 -7.50 28.19
CA LEU A 389 -14.81 -7.56 26.96
C LEU A 389 -14.53 -6.36 26.05
N SER A 390 -14.35 -5.17 26.60
CA SER A 390 -13.94 -3.97 25.86
C SER A 390 -12.62 -4.20 25.12
N ILE A 391 -11.63 -4.82 25.75
CA ILE A 391 -10.34 -5.17 25.11
C ILE A 391 -10.57 -6.13 23.93
N GLY A 392 -11.40 -7.17 24.12
CA GLY A 392 -11.74 -8.12 23.06
C GLY A 392 -12.40 -7.44 21.83
N ILE A 393 -13.34 -6.56 22.09
CA ILE A 393 -14.07 -5.80 21.03
C ILE A 393 -13.11 -4.89 20.26
N THR A 394 -12.22 -4.16 20.95
CA THR A 394 -11.24 -3.27 20.30
C THR A 394 -10.26 -4.04 19.42
N ILE A 395 -9.76 -5.17 19.88
CA ILE A 395 -8.85 -6.03 19.12
C ILE A 395 -9.55 -6.57 17.85
N LEU A 396 -10.79 -7.06 17.98
CA LEU A 396 -11.60 -7.51 16.85
C LEU A 396 -11.82 -6.37 15.84
N GLY A 397 -12.07 -5.15 16.31
CA GLY A 397 -12.22 -3.98 15.46
C GLY A 397 -10.96 -3.67 14.64
N VAL A 398 -9.77 -3.72 15.26
CA VAL A 398 -8.49 -3.55 14.53
C VAL A 398 -8.30 -4.65 13.49
N ILE A 399 -8.52 -5.92 13.87
CA ILE A 399 -8.34 -7.04 12.94
C ILE A 399 -9.31 -6.90 11.75
N LYS A 400 -10.56 -6.54 11.98
CA LYS A 400 -11.56 -6.33 10.93
C LYS A 400 -11.16 -5.20 10.00
N LYS A 401 -10.73 -4.05 10.55
CA LYS A 401 -10.26 -2.91 9.74
C LYS A 401 -9.02 -3.27 8.95
N TYR A 402 -8.05 -3.93 9.58
CA TYR A 402 -6.86 -4.40 8.88
C TYR A 402 -7.21 -5.39 7.75
N ASN A 403 -8.09 -6.35 7.99
CA ASN A 403 -8.52 -7.31 6.98
C ASN A 403 -9.23 -6.61 5.81
N ASN A 404 -10.04 -5.60 6.08
CA ASN A 404 -10.65 -4.77 5.04
C ASN A 404 -9.61 -4.00 4.22
N PHE A 405 -8.54 -3.55 4.85
CA PHE A 405 -7.43 -2.90 4.17
C PHE A 405 -6.57 -3.91 3.36
N ALA A 406 -6.29 -5.08 3.93
CA ALA A 406 -5.45 -6.13 3.32
C ALA A 406 -6.15 -6.89 2.18
N THR A 407 -7.48 -6.80 2.11
CA THR A 407 -8.27 -7.48 1.08
C THR A 407 -9.10 -6.48 0.28
N ARG A 408 -9.44 -6.85 -0.96
CA ARG A 408 -10.27 -6.05 -1.86
C ARG A 408 -11.56 -6.79 -2.19
N PRO A 409 -12.67 -6.10 -2.51
CA PRO A 409 -13.87 -6.76 -3.02
C PRO A 409 -13.59 -7.42 -4.37
N VAL A 410 -14.30 -8.52 -4.65
CA VAL A 410 -14.29 -9.15 -5.99
C VAL A 410 -15.01 -8.20 -6.95
N PRO A 411 -14.44 -7.93 -8.15
CA PRO A 411 -15.11 -7.11 -9.15
C PRO A 411 -16.46 -7.70 -9.57
N ASP A 412 -17.47 -6.83 -9.79
CA ASP A 412 -18.85 -7.22 -10.11
C ASP A 412 -19.03 -8.09 -11.34
N PHE A 413 -18.09 -8.01 -12.32
CA PHE A 413 -18.18 -8.87 -13.51
C PHE A 413 -17.98 -10.36 -13.22
N PHE A 414 -17.56 -10.73 -11.98
CA PHE A 414 -17.53 -12.12 -11.53
C PHE A 414 -18.78 -12.52 -10.73
N THR A 415 -19.59 -11.58 -10.30
CA THR A 415 -20.86 -11.86 -9.59
C THR A 415 -22.00 -12.17 -10.55
N LYS A 416 -21.95 -11.69 -11.78
CA LYS A 416 -22.82 -12.16 -12.86
C LYS A 416 -22.24 -13.46 -13.40
N LYS A 417 -22.62 -14.59 -12.80
CA LYS A 417 -22.65 -15.85 -13.52
C LYS A 417 -23.55 -15.60 -14.72
N GLY A 418 -22.96 -15.62 -15.92
CA GLY A 418 -23.77 -15.84 -17.10
C GLY A 418 -24.49 -17.17 -16.88
N GLU A 419 -25.79 -17.14 -16.94
CA GLU A 419 -26.59 -18.30 -17.25
C GLU A 419 -26.13 -18.90 -18.55
#